data_04e98b719b83834dee61f70150cf1fc2
#
_entry.id   04e98b719b83834dee61f70150cf1fc2
#
_cell.length_a   1.000
_cell.length_b   1.000
_cell.length_c   1.000
_cell.angle_alpha   90.00
_cell.angle_beta   90.00
_cell.angle_gamma   90.00
#
_symmetry.space_group_name_H-M   'P 1'
#
loop_
_entity.id
_entity.type
_entity.pdbx_description
1 polymer ?
#
loop_
_entity_poly.entity_id
_entity_poly.type
_entity_poly.pdbx_seq_one_letter_code
_entity_poly.pdbx_strand_id
1 'polypeptide(L)'
;MTRTLEHAADPQFIHRTSPRAMSGEALKLDDLLPLFEAARWAPSCNNSQPWRFVYGLAGTPAFDALFATLAPGNQAWVKRAGALVLACANTLMPSGKPSPTPAFDTGSAWMSFALQGSLSGLVVHAMAGFDSAKAREAAHVPEDHLVIAMIAVGKPGRVEDLPEAYRAREVPSLRESVNSFIREGTF
;
A
#
# COMPACT_ATOMS: atom_id res chain seq x y z
N MET A 1 -6.34 23.21 2.06
CA MET A 1 -7.61 22.97 1.33
C MET A 1 -8.34 21.85 2.06
N THR A 2 -9.65 22.00 2.29
CA THR A 2 -10.48 21.01 2.99
C THR A 2 -10.98 19.98 1.98
N ARG A 3 -10.82 18.68 2.30
CA ARG A 3 -11.40 17.58 1.50
C ARG A 3 -12.87 17.45 1.86
N THR A 4 -13.72 17.38 0.84
CA THR A 4 -15.18 17.26 0.99
C THR A 4 -15.70 16.12 0.11
N LEU A 5 -16.78 15.48 0.56
CA LEU A 5 -17.52 14.51 -0.25
C LEU A 5 -18.50 15.28 -1.15
N GLU A 6 -18.59 14.91 -2.42
CA GLU A 6 -19.64 15.43 -3.34
C GLU A 6 -20.95 14.67 -3.16
N HIS A 7 -20.90 13.42 -2.73
CA HIS A 7 -22.04 12.54 -2.51
C HIS A 7 -21.93 11.83 -1.16
N ALA A 8 -23.03 11.27 -0.69
CA ALA A 8 -23.07 10.55 0.59
C ALA A 8 -22.21 9.26 0.53
N ALA A 9 -21.01 9.33 1.08
CA ALA A 9 -20.11 8.21 1.28
C ALA A 9 -19.55 8.27 2.72
N ASP A 10 -19.03 7.18 3.23
CA ASP A 10 -18.45 7.16 4.58
C ASP A 10 -17.24 8.10 4.68
N PRO A 11 -17.15 8.94 5.72
CA PRO A 11 -16.04 9.87 5.92
C PRO A 11 -14.64 9.23 5.98
N GLN A 12 -14.53 7.94 6.27
CA GLN A 12 -13.25 7.24 6.26
C GLN A 12 -12.50 7.36 4.92
N PHE A 13 -13.23 7.47 3.79
CA PHE A 13 -12.63 7.59 2.46
C PHE A 13 -11.90 8.92 2.26
N ILE A 14 -12.37 10.01 2.87
CA ILE A 14 -11.66 11.30 2.82
C ILE A 14 -10.62 11.42 3.93
N HIS A 15 -10.78 10.73 5.05
CA HIS A 15 -9.81 10.74 6.14
C HIS A 15 -8.55 9.92 5.83
N ARG A 16 -8.71 8.78 5.15
CA ARG A 16 -7.55 8.01 4.71
C ARG A 16 -6.70 8.81 3.72
N THR A 17 -5.47 9.07 4.09
CA THR A 17 -4.44 9.71 3.25
C THR A 17 -3.22 8.79 3.14
N SER A 18 -2.22 9.20 2.38
CA SER A 18 -0.94 8.49 2.27
C SER A 18 0.22 9.43 2.65
N PRO A 19 0.37 9.77 3.94
CA PRO A 19 1.48 10.59 4.39
C PRO A 19 2.83 9.88 4.21
N ARG A 20 3.91 10.66 4.27
CA ARG A 20 5.30 10.17 4.31
C ARG A 20 5.93 10.33 5.68
N ALA A 21 5.40 11.26 6.49
CA ALA A 21 5.89 11.52 7.84
C ALA A 21 5.56 10.35 8.76
N MET A 22 6.57 9.57 9.07
CA MET A 22 6.51 8.45 10.03
C MET A 22 7.46 8.72 11.19
N SER A 23 7.10 8.27 12.39
CA SER A 23 7.84 8.56 13.62
C SER A 23 9.19 7.87 13.72
N GLY A 24 9.36 6.74 13.03
CA GLY A 24 10.53 5.86 13.20
C GLY A 24 10.37 4.85 14.34
N GLU A 25 9.23 4.86 15.03
CA GLU A 25 8.95 3.85 16.05
C GLU A 25 8.78 2.48 15.41
N ALA A 26 9.34 1.47 16.09
CA ALA A 26 9.19 0.08 15.66
C ALA A 26 7.73 -0.37 15.73
N LEU A 27 7.33 -1.17 14.77
CA LEU A 27 6.08 -1.93 14.76
C LEU A 27 6.37 -3.39 15.09
N LYS A 28 5.36 -4.07 15.62
CA LYS A 28 5.33 -5.52 15.81
C LYS A 28 4.43 -6.15 14.77
N LEU A 29 4.52 -7.46 14.59
CA LEU A 29 3.62 -8.19 13.71
C LEU A 29 2.15 -7.99 14.10
N ASP A 30 1.86 -7.95 15.39
CA ASP A 30 0.48 -7.73 15.91
C ASP A 30 -0.11 -6.38 15.48
N ASP A 31 0.72 -5.36 15.19
CA ASP A 31 0.25 -4.08 14.65
C ASP A 31 -0.17 -4.22 13.16
N LEU A 32 0.40 -5.18 12.43
CA LEU A 32 0.12 -5.42 11.01
C LEU A 32 -1.01 -6.43 10.78
N LEU A 33 -1.20 -7.38 11.69
CA LEU A 33 -2.21 -8.44 11.53
C LEU A 33 -3.62 -7.93 11.26
N PRO A 34 -4.13 -6.86 11.92
CA PRO A 34 -5.44 -6.30 11.59
C PRO A 34 -5.53 -5.76 10.15
N LEU A 35 -4.43 -5.25 9.59
CA LEU A 35 -4.39 -4.73 8.23
C LEU A 35 -4.45 -5.89 7.21
N PHE A 36 -3.71 -6.97 7.47
CA PHE A 36 -3.77 -8.19 6.66
C PHE A 36 -5.14 -8.88 6.78
N GLU A 37 -5.75 -8.86 7.97
CA GLU A 37 -7.10 -9.38 8.17
C GLU A 37 -8.12 -8.61 7.33
N ALA A 38 -8.06 -7.27 7.30
CA ALA A 38 -8.92 -6.47 6.44
C ALA A 38 -8.70 -6.77 4.94
N ALA A 39 -7.43 -6.93 4.52
CA ALA A 39 -7.10 -7.32 3.15
C ALA A 39 -7.68 -8.69 2.77
N ARG A 40 -7.71 -9.64 3.69
CA ARG A 40 -8.26 -10.99 3.51
C ARG A 40 -9.74 -10.99 3.13
N TRP A 41 -10.50 -9.99 3.56
CA TRP A 41 -11.94 -9.86 3.28
C TRP A 41 -12.26 -9.13 1.97
N ALA A 42 -11.26 -8.77 1.19
CA ALA A 42 -11.50 -8.17 -0.12
C ALA A 42 -12.22 -9.16 -1.07
N PRO A 43 -13.07 -8.68 -1.97
CA PRO A 43 -13.64 -9.52 -3.02
C PRO A 43 -12.57 -9.88 -4.06
N SER A 44 -12.74 -11.03 -4.74
CA SER A 44 -11.89 -11.44 -5.86
C SER A 44 -12.65 -12.31 -6.85
N CYS A 45 -12.18 -12.38 -8.08
CA CYS A 45 -12.76 -13.20 -9.13
C CYS A 45 -12.82 -14.66 -8.67
N ASN A 46 -14.03 -15.25 -8.65
CA ASN A 46 -14.29 -16.61 -8.17
C ASN A 46 -13.68 -16.92 -6.79
N ASN A 47 -13.55 -15.90 -5.93
CA ASN A 47 -12.92 -16.01 -4.61
C ASN A 47 -11.48 -16.57 -4.68
N SER A 48 -10.75 -16.24 -5.74
CA SER A 48 -9.39 -16.75 -6.00
C SER A 48 -8.34 -16.25 -5.02
N GLN A 49 -8.59 -15.08 -4.37
CA GLN A 49 -7.75 -14.50 -3.33
C GLN A 49 -6.26 -14.46 -3.74
N PRO A 50 -5.91 -13.79 -4.86
CA PRO A 50 -4.58 -13.87 -5.47
C PRO A 50 -3.50 -13.12 -4.69
N TRP A 51 -3.87 -12.22 -3.80
CA TRP A 51 -2.92 -11.38 -3.06
C TRP A 51 -1.96 -12.19 -2.20
N ARG A 52 -0.70 -11.81 -2.25
CA ARG A 52 0.39 -12.32 -1.39
C ARG A 52 1.17 -11.13 -0.88
N PHE A 53 1.52 -11.16 0.38
CA PHE A 53 2.26 -10.08 1.03
C PHE A 53 3.53 -10.65 1.64
N VAL A 54 4.67 -10.04 1.31
CA VAL A 54 5.94 -10.28 1.97
C VAL A 54 6.26 -9.05 2.81
N TYR A 55 6.53 -9.20 4.09
CA TYR A 55 6.79 -8.07 4.97
C TYR A 55 8.16 -8.16 5.65
N GLY A 56 8.70 -6.99 5.99
CA GLY A 56 9.86 -6.82 6.85
C GLY A 56 9.58 -5.76 7.91
N LEU A 57 9.82 -6.08 9.18
CA LEU A 57 9.76 -5.12 10.28
C LEU A 57 11.06 -4.34 10.36
N ALA A 58 11.02 -3.06 10.72
CA ALA A 58 12.21 -2.23 10.89
C ALA A 58 13.24 -2.90 11.81
N GLY A 59 14.51 -2.88 11.40
CA GLY A 59 15.60 -3.55 12.10
C GLY A 59 15.75 -5.04 11.81
N THR A 60 15.00 -5.59 10.84
CA THR A 60 15.17 -6.98 10.39
C THR A 60 15.84 -7.05 9.01
N PRO A 61 16.57 -8.14 8.70
CA PRO A 61 17.15 -8.34 7.37
C PRO A 61 16.10 -8.29 6.24
N ALA A 62 14.88 -8.72 6.51
CA ALA A 62 13.78 -8.65 5.53
C ALA A 62 13.41 -7.20 5.18
N PHE A 63 13.38 -6.30 6.18
CA PHE A 63 13.17 -4.87 5.94
C PHE A 63 14.30 -4.30 5.09
N ASP A 64 15.55 -4.58 5.45
CA ASP A 64 16.72 -4.03 4.76
C ASP A 64 16.78 -4.51 3.30
N ALA A 65 16.45 -5.78 3.05
CA ALA A 65 16.39 -6.34 1.70
C ALA A 65 15.32 -5.64 0.84
N LEU A 66 14.12 -5.41 1.36
CA LEU A 66 13.06 -4.68 0.66
C LEU A 66 13.43 -3.20 0.49
N PHE A 67 13.98 -2.57 1.53
CA PHE A 67 14.38 -1.16 1.50
C PHE A 67 15.46 -0.88 0.43
N ALA A 68 16.42 -1.79 0.26
CA ALA A 68 17.47 -1.67 -0.75
C ALA A 68 16.94 -1.62 -2.19
N THR A 69 15.72 -2.12 -2.44
CA THR A 69 15.08 -2.10 -3.76
C THR A 69 14.40 -0.78 -4.09
N LEU A 70 14.19 0.10 -3.09
CA LEU A 70 13.49 1.37 -3.27
C LEU A 70 14.32 2.36 -4.09
N ALA A 71 13.66 3.17 -4.91
CA ALA A 71 14.28 4.32 -5.55
C ALA A 71 14.79 5.31 -4.49
N PRO A 72 15.92 6.03 -4.75
CA PRO A 72 16.54 6.94 -3.77
C PRO A 72 15.57 7.96 -3.16
N GLY A 73 14.63 8.48 -3.97
CA GLY A 73 13.61 9.40 -3.49
C GLY A 73 12.69 8.77 -2.43
N ASN A 74 12.36 7.48 -2.53
CA ASN A 74 11.56 6.79 -1.52
C ASN A 74 12.40 6.40 -0.31
N GLN A 75 13.64 5.98 -0.50
CA GLN A 75 14.54 5.69 0.62
C GLN A 75 14.70 6.88 1.57
N ALA A 76 14.68 8.11 1.03
CA ALA A 76 14.87 9.32 1.81
C ALA A 76 13.89 9.50 2.98
N TRP A 77 12.64 9.02 2.85
CA TRP A 77 11.62 9.12 3.88
C TRP A 77 11.21 7.76 4.47
N VAL A 78 11.28 6.66 3.69
CA VAL A 78 10.88 5.32 4.14
C VAL A 78 11.77 4.77 5.25
N LYS A 79 13.00 5.25 5.40
CA LYS A 79 13.91 4.87 6.50
C LYS A 79 13.32 5.04 7.90
N ARG A 80 12.19 5.77 8.04
CA ARG A 80 11.44 5.95 9.30
C ARG A 80 10.16 5.10 9.35
N ALA A 81 9.94 4.21 8.39
CA ALA A 81 8.83 3.28 8.45
C ALA A 81 9.08 2.20 9.50
N GLY A 82 8.02 1.76 10.19
CA GLY A 82 8.08 0.63 11.11
C GLY A 82 8.03 -0.72 10.42
N ALA A 83 7.51 -0.76 9.18
CA ALA A 83 7.50 -1.96 8.34
C ALA A 83 7.47 -1.60 6.85
N LEU A 84 7.96 -2.52 6.02
CA LEU A 84 7.74 -2.56 4.58
C LEU A 84 6.94 -3.81 4.22
N VAL A 85 6.03 -3.68 3.27
CA VAL A 85 5.22 -4.78 2.76
C VAL A 85 5.25 -4.76 1.23
N LEU A 86 5.73 -5.83 0.63
CA LEU A 86 5.68 -6.06 -0.81
C LEU A 86 4.35 -6.75 -1.14
N ALA A 87 3.50 -6.11 -1.93
CA ALA A 87 2.27 -6.67 -2.44
C ALA A 87 2.52 -7.38 -3.76
N CYS A 88 2.15 -8.65 -3.81
CA CYS A 88 2.24 -9.51 -4.99
C CYS A 88 0.88 -10.13 -5.31
N ALA A 89 0.71 -10.60 -6.55
CA ALA A 89 -0.50 -11.29 -6.99
C ALA A 89 -0.16 -12.59 -7.70
N ASN A 90 -0.72 -13.70 -7.24
CA ASN A 90 -0.68 -14.96 -7.98
C ASN A 90 -1.44 -14.79 -9.31
N THR A 91 -0.82 -15.14 -10.42
CA THR A 91 -1.40 -15.04 -11.76
C THR A 91 -2.25 -16.27 -12.13
N LEU A 92 -2.25 -17.29 -11.28
CA LEU A 92 -3.03 -18.50 -11.49
C LEU A 92 -4.20 -18.58 -10.51
N MET A 93 -5.31 -19.08 -10.99
CA MET A 93 -6.46 -19.46 -10.17
C MET A 93 -6.18 -20.80 -9.43
N PRO A 94 -6.95 -21.14 -8.39
CA PRO A 94 -6.84 -22.45 -7.74
C PRO A 94 -6.97 -23.65 -8.68
N SER A 95 -7.62 -23.47 -9.83
CA SER A 95 -7.73 -24.48 -10.88
C SER A 95 -6.47 -24.65 -11.74
N GLY A 96 -5.42 -23.85 -11.51
CA GLY A 96 -4.22 -23.81 -12.35
C GLY A 96 -4.36 -22.98 -13.64
N LYS A 97 -5.54 -22.46 -13.95
CA LYS A 97 -5.76 -21.60 -15.12
C LYS A 97 -5.31 -20.17 -14.84
N PRO A 98 -4.90 -19.39 -15.86
CA PRO A 98 -4.59 -17.97 -15.68
C PRO A 98 -5.76 -17.21 -15.04
N SER A 99 -5.45 -16.37 -14.06
CA SER A 99 -6.41 -15.46 -13.45
C SER A 99 -6.61 -14.26 -14.38
N PRO A 100 -7.85 -13.84 -14.67
CA PRO A 100 -8.11 -12.67 -15.51
C PRO A 100 -7.84 -11.32 -14.80
N THR A 101 -7.89 -11.28 -13.46
CA THR A 101 -7.93 -10.04 -12.69
C THR A 101 -6.97 -10.00 -11.49
N PRO A 102 -5.76 -10.59 -11.53
CA PRO A 102 -4.95 -10.73 -10.33
C PRO A 102 -4.52 -9.39 -9.72
N ALA A 103 -4.18 -8.41 -10.56
CA ALA A 103 -3.77 -7.07 -10.11
C ALA A 103 -4.96 -6.26 -9.56
N PHE A 104 -6.14 -6.35 -10.20
CA PHE A 104 -7.36 -5.68 -9.75
C PHE A 104 -7.81 -6.19 -8.37
N ASP A 105 -7.86 -7.52 -8.20
CA ASP A 105 -8.23 -8.15 -6.95
C ASP A 105 -7.24 -7.82 -5.82
N THR A 106 -5.93 -7.78 -6.14
CA THR A 106 -4.90 -7.37 -5.18
C THR A 106 -5.02 -5.88 -4.84
N GLY A 107 -5.44 -5.04 -5.79
CA GLY A 107 -5.75 -3.63 -5.55
C GLY A 107 -6.92 -3.46 -4.57
N SER A 108 -7.94 -4.32 -4.64
CA SER A 108 -9.06 -4.35 -3.67
C SER A 108 -8.57 -4.73 -2.26
N ALA A 109 -7.71 -5.74 -2.15
CA ALA A 109 -7.07 -6.13 -0.88
C ALA A 109 -6.18 -5.01 -0.32
N TRP A 110 -5.40 -4.35 -1.19
CA TRP A 110 -4.61 -3.17 -0.82
C TRP A 110 -5.47 -2.04 -0.25
N MET A 111 -6.61 -1.73 -0.87
CA MET A 111 -7.48 -0.67 -0.35
C MET A 111 -8.04 -1.00 1.03
N SER A 112 -8.45 -2.24 1.26
CA SER A 112 -8.90 -2.71 2.59
C SER A 112 -7.79 -2.60 3.64
N PHE A 113 -6.58 -3.02 3.29
CA PHE A 113 -5.37 -2.88 4.12
C PHE A 113 -5.12 -1.40 4.51
N ALA A 114 -5.19 -0.50 3.53
CA ALA A 114 -4.91 0.92 3.73
C ALA A 114 -6.00 1.62 4.57
N LEU A 115 -7.26 1.25 4.40
CA LEU A 115 -8.38 1.74 5.22
C LEU A 115 -8.23 1.30 6.66
N GLN A 116 -7.96 0.01 6.90
CA GLN A 116 -7.75 -0.50 8.24
C GLN A 116 -6.55 0.18 8.91
N GLY A 117 -5.44 0.37 8.20
CA GLY A 117 -4.29 1.10 8.72
C GLY A 117 -4.66 2.51 9.19
N SER A 118 -5.43 3.24 8.37
CA SER A 118 -5.94 4.57 8.73
C SER A 118 -6.84 4.53 9.98
N LEU A 119 -7.75 3.55 10.08
CA LEU A 119 -8.61 3.36 11.25
C LEU A 119 -7.82 2.99 12.51
N SER A 120 -6.71 2.28 12.35
CA SER A 120 -5.80 1.93 13.45
C SER A 120 -4.81 3.05 13.81
N GLY A 121 -4.93 4.25 13.20
CA GLY A 121 -4.03 5.38 13.46
C GLY A 121 -2.63 5.20 12.88
N LEU A 122 -2.45 4.29 11.91
CA LEU A 122 -1.18 4.08 11.23
C LEU A 122 -1.12 4.86 9.91
N VAL A 123 0.08 5.24 9.53
CA VAL A 123 0.41 5.73 8.20
C VAL A 123 0.63 4.51 7.30
N VAL A 124 -0.07 4.49 6.15
CA VAL A 124 0.07 3.45 5.12
C VAL A 124 0.25 4.12 3.76
N HIS A 125 1.39 3.88 3.10
CA HIS A 125 1.76 4.55 1.85
C HIS A 125 2.29 3.55 0.83
N ALA A 126 1.54 3.30 -0.25
CA ALA A 126 1.99 2.46 -1.36
C ALA A 126 2.83 3.27 -2.36
N MET A 127 3.84 2.62 -2.91
CA MET A 127 4.83 3.20 -3.82
C MET A 127 5.01 2.30 -5.05
N ALA A 128 5.16 2.95 -6.23
CA ALA A 128 5.65 2.32 -7.45
C ALA A 128 7.14 2.58 -7.69
N GLY A 129 7.74 3.50 -6.93
CA GLY A 129 9.15 3.88 -7.08
C GLY A 129 10.11 2.90 -6.40
N PHE A 130 10.24 1.70 -6.95
CA PHE A 130 11.19 0.67 -6.56
C PHE A 130 11.56 -0.20 -7.77
N ASP A 131 12.67 -0.95 -7.69
CA ASP A 131 13.08 -1.91 -8.69
C ASP A 131 12.34 -3.24 -8.45
N SER A 132 11.34 -3.52 -9.29
CA SER A 132 10.50 -4.70 -9.15
C SER A 132 11.24 -6.02 -9.38
N ALA A 133 12.28 -6.03 -10.25
CA ALA A 133 13.10 -7.21 -10.49
C ALA A 133 13.94 -7.54 -9.25
N LYS A 134 14.62 -6.54 -8.68
CA LYS A 134 15.36 -6.70 -7.43
C LYS A 134 14.44 -7.08 -6.25
N ALA A 135 13.23 -6.51 -6.18
CA ALA A 135 12.28 -6.87 -5.13
C ALA A 135 11.80 -8.32 -5.27
N ARG A 136 11.61 -8.82 -6.51
CA ARG A 136 11.33 -10.24 -6.78
C ARG A 136 12.44 -11.14 -6.24
N GLU A 137 13.70 -10.81 -6.55
CA GLU A 137 14.87 -11.57 -6.08
C GLU A 137 14.97 -11.54 -4.55
N ALA A 138 14.93 -10.34 -3.95
CA ALA A 138 15.08 -10.14 -2.52
C ALA A 138 13.99 -10.85 -1.68
N ALA A 139 12.78 -10.94 -2.21
CA ALA A 139 11.64 -11.57 -1.56
C ALA A 139 11.36 -13.01 -2.05
N HIS A 140 12.20 -13.56 -2.94
CA HIS A 140 12.01 -14.87 -3.57
C HIS A 140 10.61 -15.06 -4.17
N VAL A 141 10.08 -14.03 -4.84
CA VAL A 141 8.74 -14.06 -5.43
C VAL A 141 8.73 -14.99 -6.65
N PRO A 142 7.88 -16.03 -6.69
CA PRO A 142 7.82 -16.98 -7.80
C PRO A 142 7.47 -16.31 -9.13
N GLU A 143 7.80 -16.98 -10.25
CA GLU A 143 7.56 -16.51 -11.62
C GLU A 143 6.05 -16.28 -11.91
N ASP A 144 5.19 -17.12 -11.35
CA ASP A 144 3.74 -17.07 -11.47
C ASP A 144 3.08 -15.99 -10.60
N HIS A 145 3.86 -15.05 -10.05
CA HIS A 145 3.37 -13.93 -9.27
C HIS A 145 3.77 -12.59 -9.89
N LEU A 146 2.86 -11.63 -9.92
CA LEU A 146 3.16 -10.24 -10.23
C LEU A 146 3.66 -9.52 -8.98
N VAL A 147 4.68 -8.69 -9.14
CA VAL A 147 5.07 -7.70 -8.13
C VAL A 147 4.28 -6.42 -8.42
N ILE A 148 3.47 -5.96 -7.46
CA ILE A 148 2.48 -4.90 -7.67
C ILE A 148 2.95 -3.56 -7.08
N ALA A 149 3.26 -3.53 -5.78
CA ALA A 149 3.61 -2.30 -5.09
C ALA A 149 4.44 -2.59 -3.84
N MET A 150 5.25 -1.62 -3.43
CA MET A 150 5.87 -1.58 -2.12
C MET A 150 5.06 -0.66 -1.21
N ILE A 151 4.81 -1.07 0.03
CA ILE A 151 3.96 -0.37 0.99
C ILE A 151 4.79 -0.08 2.25
N ALA A 152 4.90 1.19 2.62
CA ALA A 152 5.47 1.60 3.90
C ALA A 152 4.34 1.72 4.93
N VAL A 153 4.57 1.17 6.12
CA VAL A 153 3.67 1.26 7.27
C VAL A 153 4.44 1.79 8.47
N GLY A 154 3.84 2.71 9.22
CA GLY A 154 4.47 3.29 10.40
C GLY A 154 3.51 4.08 11.26
N LYS A 155 3.93 4.45 12.47
CA LYS A 155 3.19 5.42 13.27
C LYS A 155 3.36 6.82 12.70
N PRO A 156 2.38 7.72 12.87
CA PRO A 156 2.47 9.09 12.40
C PRO A 156 3.71 9.79 12.99
N GLY A 157 4.42 10.53 12.12
CA GLY A 157 5.55 11.38 12.50
C GLY A 157 5.24 12.85 12.25
N ARG A 158 6.22 13.70 12.50
CA ARG A 158 6.11 15.15 12.27
C ARG A 158 6.59 15.48 10.86
N VAL A 159 5.93 16.44 10.22
CA VAL A 159 6.32 16.91 8.87
C VAL A 159 7.76 17.47 8.85
N GLU A 160 8.17 18.07 9.96
CA GLU A 160 9.53 18.64 10.14
C GLU A 160 10.63 17.58 10.07
N ASP A 161 10.30 16.32 10.37
CA ASP A 161 11.24 15.20 10.33
C ASP A 161 11.49 14.69 8.90
N LEU A 162 10.67 15.13 7.94
CA LEU A 162 10.89 14.84 6.52
C LEU A 162 12.02 15.69 5.93
N PRO A 163 12.74 15.17 4.93
CA PRO A 163 13.60 16.01 4.10
C PRO A 163 12.80 17.18 3.50
N GLU A 164 13.38 18.35 3.42
CA GLU A 164 12.72 19.60 3.02
C GLU A 164 11.91 19.47 1.72
N ALA A 165 12.46 18.77 0.73
CA ALA A 165 11.82 18.55 -0.57
C ALA A 165 10.47 17.79 -0.48
N TYR A 166 10.16 17.14 0.65
CA TYR A 166 8.90 16.40 0.85
C TYR A 166 7.88 17.15 1.71
N ARG A 167 8.31 18.13 2.52
CA ARG A 167 7.42 18.83 3.47
C ARG A 167 6.26 19.54 2.78
N ALA A 168 6.52 20.25 1.69
CA ALA A 168 5.47 20.93 0.91
C ALA A 168 4.45 19.96 0.27
N ARG A 169 4.83 18.69 0.10
CA ARG A 169 4.00 17.64 -0.50
C ARG A 169 3.23 16.82 0.52
N GLU A 170 3.37 17.11 1.81
CA GLU A 170 2.72 16.40 2.92
C GLU A 170 1.30 16.94 3.21
N VAL A 171 0.70 17.55 2.22
CA VAL A 171 -0.66 18.07 2.27
C VAL A 171 -1.60 17.07 1.60
N PRO A 172 -2.74 16.71 2.23
CA PRO A 172 -3.73 15.83 1.61
C PRO A 172 -4.22 16.40 0.27
N SER A 173 -4.05 15.62 -0.81
CA SER A 173 -4.47 16.03 -2.15
C SER A 173 -5.99 15.98 -2.30
N LEU A 174 -6.54 16.87 -3.14
CA LEU A 174 -7.92 16.81 -3.58
C LEU A 174 -8.13 15.67 -4.58
N ARG A 175 -9.37 15.51 -5.02
CA ARG A 175 -9.76 14.58 -6.08
C ARG A 175 -10.49 15.35 -7.17
N GLU A 176 -10.53 14.77 -8.35
CA GLU A 176 -11.40 15.20 -9.43
C GLU A 176 -12.87 14.97 -9.06
N SER A 177 -13.78 15.71 -9.68
CA SER A 177 -15.22 15.50 -9.50
C SER A 177 -15.63 14.10 -9.98
N VAL A 178 -16.62 13.51 -9.30
CA VAL A 178 -17.17 12.20 -9.68
C VAL A 178 -17.61 12.19 -11.15
N ASN A 179 -18.19 13.30 -11.63
CA ASN A 179 -18.65 13.41 -13.02
C ASN A 179 -17.51 13.37 -14.05
N SER A 180 -16.25 13.55 -13.66
CA SER A 180 -15.10 13.49 -14.59
C SER A 180 -14.76 12.08 -15.05
N PHE A 181 -15.12 11.05 -14.27
CA PHE A 181 -14.71 9.66 -14.53
C PHE A 181 -15.86 8.64 -14.61
N ILE A 182 -17.14 9.09 -14.50
CA ILE A 182 -18.31 8.24 -14.74
C ILE A 182 -18.93 8.59 -16.10
N ARG A 183 -19.48 7.60 -16.78
CA ARG A 183 -20.27 7.75 -18.01
C ARG A 183 -21.39 6.73 -18.01
N GLU A 184 -22.58 7.12 -18.48
CA GLU A 184 -23.66 6.19 -18.75
C GLU A 184 -23.53 5.66 -20.18
N GLY A 185 -23.43 4.35 -20.30
CA GLY A 185 -23.41 3.65 -21.58
C GLY A 185 -22.06 3.63 -22.30
N THR A 186 -21.53 4.75 -22.72
CA THR A 186 -20.30 4.86 -23.55
C THR A 186 -19.33 5.92 -23.04
N PHE A 187 -18.04 5.82 -23.40
CA PHE A 187 -17.05 6.88 -23.22
C PHE A 187 -17.34 8.08 -24.12
#